data_05ecdc364e0a544688a82090f3d93f47
#
_entry.id   05ecdc364e0a544688a82090f3d93f47
#
_cell.length_a   1.000
_cell.length_b   1.000
_cell.length_c   1.000
_cell.angle_alpha   90.00
_cell.angle_beta   90.00
_cell.angle_gamma   90.00
#
_symmetry.space_group_name_H-M   'P 1'
#
loop_
_entity.id
_entity.type
_entity.pdbx_description
1 polymer ?
#
loop_
_entity_poly.entity_id
_entity_poly.type
_entity_poly.pdbx_seq_one_letter_code
_entity_poly.pdbx_strand_id
1 'polypeptide(L)'
;DDNYGYIRRLSNPEEQKRPGGGGVYYHASYWGRPHDYLWVDSVHPALLREEMMKSYYSNCDKIWILNVGDLKSIEYSTQLFLDIAYDVSFFEEATNVKKHMSRFYSSIFGETYGKTIADSKWDYFDLAFERKPEFMGWSQTEPTTKTKLTAYNPFFFGDENQTRITKYQNLENQVNALKDKLPKNLQDAYFQLVYYPAKASSLMNKKFLYADKANLYGKQRRLQAKEYADKSDNAFNEIKTITKEYNQIA
;
A
#
# COMPACT_ATOMS: atom_id res chain seq x y z
N ASP A 1 -17.22 5.90 -10.25
CA ASP A 1 -16.64 6.08 -8.90
C ASP A 1 -16.28 4.73 -8.29
N ASP A 2 -15.22 4.69 -7.50
CA ASP A 2 -14.71 3.50 -6.84
C ASP A 2 -14.92 3.53 -5.32
N ASN A 3 -14.71 2.37 -4.70
CA ASN A 3 -14.62 2.23 -3.26
C ASN A 3 -13.50 1.25 -2.92
N TYR A 4 -12.50 1.72 -2.20
CA TYR A 4 -11.29 0.95 -1.86
C TYR A 4 -10.53 0.41 -3.07
N GLY A 5 -10.51 1.17 -4.16
CA GLY A 5 -9.86 0.80 -5.41
C GLY A 5 -10.69 -0.08 -6.33
N TYR A 6 -11.93 -0.44 -5.97
CA TYR A 6 -12.85 -1.21 -6.81
C TYR A 6 -13.96 -0.33 -7.35
N ILE A 7 -14.11 -0.25 -8.67
CA ILE A 7 -15.18 0.49 -9.31
C ILE A 7 -16.53 -0.14 -8.97
N ARG A 8 -17.44 0.68 -8.47
CA ARG A 8 -18.72 0.21 -7.93
C ARG A 8 -19.78 0.03 -9.00
N ARG A 9 -19.71 0.83 -10.07
CA ARG A 9 -20.63 0.80 -11.18
C ARG A 9 -19.93 1.25 -12.45
N LEU A 10 -20.15 0.52 -13.51
CA LEU A 10 -19.80 0.90 -14.88
C LEU A 10 -21.06 1.27 -15.66
N SER A 11 -20.88 1.95 -16.79
CA SER A 11 -21.98 2.30 -17.68
C SER A 11 -22.67 1.05 -18.21
N ASN A 12 -24.00 1.03 -18.13
CA ASN A 12 -24.79 -0.03 -18.73
C ASN A 12 -24.85 0.15 -20.28
N PRO A 13 -25.33 -0.86 -21.06
CA PRO A 13 -25.34 -0.78 -22.53
C PRO A 13 -26.06 0.43 -23.11
N GLU A 14 -27.12 0.93 -22.46
CA GLU A 14 -27.84 2.12 -22.92
C GLU A 14 -27.06 3.40 -22.61
N GLU A 15 -26.43 3.47 -21.44
CA GLU A 15 -25.56 4.59 -21.06
C GLU A 15 -24.33 4.68 -21.95
N GLN A 16 -23.78 3.55 -22.40
CA GLN A 16 -22.63 3.48 -23.32
C GLN A 16 -22.91 4.07 -24.71
N LYS A 17 -24.20 4.15 -25.12
CA LYS A 17 -24.60 4.73 -26.41
C LYS A 17 -24.64 6.26 -26.38
N ARG A 18 -24.48 6.90 -25.24
CA ARG A 18 -24.55 8.36 -25.13
C ARG A 18 -23.36 9.00 -25.87
N PRO A 19 -23.61 10.02 -26.73
CA PRO A 19 -22.54 10.64 -27.52
C PRO A 19 -21.46 11.32 -26.66
N GLY A 20 -21.78 11.74 -25.43
CA GLY A 20 -20.82 12.30 -24.48
C GLY A 20 -19.88 11.27 -23.86
N GLY A 21 -20.20 9.97 -24.02
CA GLY A 21 -19.41 8.89 -23.43
C GLY A 21 -19.48 8.83 -21.91
N GLY A 22 -18.56 8.09 -21.32
CA GLY A 22 -18.41 7.92 -19.87
C GLY A 22 -17.02 8.28 -19.38
N GLY A 23 -16.90 8.43 -18.08
CA GLY A 23 -15.62 8.70 -17.42
C GLY A 23 -15.51 7.98 -16.09
N VAL A 24 -14.33 8.10 -15.47
CA VAL A 24 -13.98 7.49 -14.19
C VAL A 24 -13.47 8.55 -13.24
N TYR A 25 -13.90 8.45 -12.00
CA TYR A 25 -13.29 9.12 -10.86
C TYR A 25 -12.75 8.04 -9.93
N TYR A 26 -11.41 7.91 -9.88
CA TYR A 26 -10.70 6.85 -9.17
C TYR A 26 -9.86 7.41 -8.02
N HIS A 27 -9.72 6.66 -6.93
CA HIS A 27 -8.98 7.08 -5.76
C HIS A 27 -7.71 6.22 -5.56
N ALA A 28 -6.54 6.82 -5.76
CA ALA A 28 -5.27 6.24 -5.33
C ALA A 28 -5.06 6.39 -3.81
N SER A 29 -5.66 7.42 -3.21
CA SER A 29 -5.88 7.54 -1.78
C SER A 29 -7.32 7.99 -1.52
N TYR A 30 -7.84 7.68 -0.35
CA TYR A 30 -9.25 7.92 -0.06
C TYR A 30 -9.43 8.55 1.32
N TRP A 31 -10.12 9.67 1.35
CA TRP A 31 -10.57 10.32 2.57
C TRP A 31 -12.09 10.20 2.66
N GLY A 32 -12.55 9.27 3.42
CA GLY A 32 -13.99 9.03 3.52
C GLY A 32 -14.35 7.80 4.32
N ARG A 33 -15.64 7.51 4.31
CA ARG A 33 -16.23 6.39 5.04
C ARG A 33 -16.25 5.13 4.19
N PRO A 34 -16.18 3.97 4.81
CA PRO A 34 -16.09 3.70 6.26
C PRO A 34 -14.68 3.81 6.84
N HIS A 35 -13.64 4.00 6.02
CA HIS A 35 -12.25 4.00 6.49
C HIS A 35 -11.33 4.71 5.50
N ASP A 36 -10.45 5.60 6.00
CA ASP A 36 -9.47 6.30 5.18
C ASP A 36 -8.26 5.45 4.84
N TYR A 37 -7.62 5.73 3.68
CA TYR A 37 -6.25 5.31 3.36
C TYR A 37 -5.53 6.47 2.66
N LEU A 38 -4.73 7.20 3.44
CA LEU A 38 -4.09 8.46 3.03
C LEU A 38 -2.60 8.51 3.34
N TRP A 39 -2.11 7.58 4.17
CA TRP A 39 -0.78 7.68 4.75
C TRP A 39 0.32 7.23 3.78
N VAL A 40 0.13 6.09 3.13
CA VAL A 40 1.10 5.51 2.20
C VAL A 40 0.38 4.98 0.96
N ASP A 41 1.10 4.86 -0.16
CA ASP A 41 0.57 4.25 -1.38
C ASP A 41 0.27 2.76 -1.14
N SER A 42 -1.00 2.42 -1.04
CA SER A 42 -1.46 1.08 -0.65
C SER A 42 -2.52 0.48 -1.58
N VAL A 43 -2.81 1.14 -2.71
CA VAL A 43 -3.63 0.56 -3.78
C VAL A 43 -2.73 -0.30 -4.66
N HIS A 44 -3.06 -1.59 -4.77
CA HIS A 44 -2.23 -2.51 -5.55
C HIS A 44 -2.22 -2.14 -7.04
N PRO A 45 -1.06 -2.02 -7.69
CA PRO A 45 -0.95 -1.61 -9.10
C PRO A 45 -1.73 -2.51 -10.07
N ALA A 46 -1.78 -3.80 -9.80
CA ALA A 46 -2.57 -4.74 -10.62
C ALA A 46 -4.08 -4.48 -10.47
N LEU A 47 -4.54 -4.10 -9.27
CA LEU A 47 -5.94 -3.70 -9.07
C LEU A 47 -6.25 -2.41 -9.82
N LEU A 48 -5.38 -1.39 -9.70
CA LEU A 48 -5.56 -0.13 -10.44
C LEU A 48 -5.66 -0.40 -11.94
N ARG A 49 -4.73 -1.19 -12.50
CA ARG A 49 -4.79 -1.58 -13.91
C ARG A 49 -6.10 -2.29 -14.25
N GLU A 50 -6.50 -3.28 -13.47
CA GLU A 50 -7.70 -4.08 -13.72
C GLU A 50 -8.95 -3.19 -13.78
N GLU A 51 -9.09 -2.28 -12.85
CA GLU A 51 -10.26 -1.40 -12.77
C GLU A 51 -10.28 -0.34 -13.88
N MET A 52 -9.11 0.17 -14.29
CA MET A 52 -9.02 1.09 -15.42
C MET A 52 -9.32 0.39 -16.76
N MET A 53 -8.82 -0.83 -16.97
CA MET A 53 -9.13 -1.62 -18.16
C MET A 53 -10.62 -1.96 -18.24
N LYS A 54 -11.26 -2.37 -17.14
CA LYS A 54 -12.73 -2.56 -17.09
C LYS A 54 -13.48 -1.31 -17.48
N SER A 55 -13.02 -0.16 -17.01
CA SER A 55 -13.64 1.12 -17.33
C SER A 55 -13.53 1.44 -18.81
N TYR A 56 -12.35 1.28 -19.37
CA TYR A 56 -12.08 1.49 -20.78
C TYR A 56 -12.98 0.60 -21.66
N TYR A 57 -13.01 -0.70 -21.42
CA TYR A 57 -13.84 -1.64 -22.17
C TYR A 57 -15.36 -1.49 -21.95
N SER A 58 -15.73 -0.68 -20.96
CA SER A 58 -17.12 -0.29 -20.72
C SER A 58 -17.45 1.09 -21.29
N ASN A 59 -16.68 1.60 -22.26
CA ASN A 59 -16.80 2.91 -22.87
C ASN A 59 -16.76 4.10 -21.87
N CYS A 60 -16.08 3.91 -20.72
CA CYS A 60 -15.77 4.97 -19.79
C CYS A 60 -14.35 5.48 -20.08
N ASP A 61 -14.13 6.01 -21.27
CA ASP A 61 -12.83 6.34 -21.86
C ASP A 61 -12.63 7.85 -22.15
N LYS A 62 -13.63 8.70 -21.84
CA LYS A 62 -13.58 10.12 -22.23
C LYS A 62 -12.87 11.01 -21.23
N ILE A 63 -13.09 10.76 -19.93
CA ILE A 63 -12.44 11.53 -18.86
C ILE A 63 -12.10 10.57 -17.73
N TRP A 64 -10.80 10.54 -17.39
CA TRP A 64 -10.32 9.84 -16.22
C TRP A 64 -9.75 10.84 -15.21
N ILE A 65 -10.28 10.82 -14.01
CA ILE A 65 -9.86 11.68 -12.90
C ILE A 65 -9.28 10.79 -11.80
N LEU A 66 -8.05 11.09 -11.37
CA LEU A 66 -7.43 10.46 -10.23
C LEU A 66 -7.52 11.39 -9.02
N ASN A 67 -8.12 10.90 -7.96
CA ASN A 67 -8.04 11.54 -6.65
C ASN A 67 -6.81 11.02 -5.91
N VAL A 68 -5.95 11.95 -5.53
CA VAL A 68 -4.79 11.70 -4.67
C VAL A 68 -4.89 12.65 -3.48
N GLY A 69 -4.63 12.22 -2.27
CA GLY A 69 -4.55 13.14 -1.13
C GLY A 69 -3.31 14.02 -1.28
N ASP A 70 -2.17 13.50 -0.85
CA ASP A 70 -0.86 14.12 -1.06
C ASP A 70 -0.11 13.42 -2.18
N LEU A 71 0.55 14.18 -3.07
CA LEU A 71 1.26 13.62 -4.22
C LEU A 71 2.47 12.79 -3.81
N LYS A 72 3.18 13.23 -2.78
CA LYS A 72 4.48 12.65 -2.40
C LYS A 72 4.46 11.19 -1.97
N SER A 73 3.36 10.67 -1.49
CA SER A 73 3.31 9.24 -1.12
C SER A 73 2.78 8.36 -2.23
N ILE A 74 2.24 8.94 -3.32
CA ILE A 74 1.43 8.23 -4.34
C ILE A 74 2.00 8.44 -5.76
N GLU A 75 3.27 8.73 -5.86
CA GLU A 75 3.93 9.05 -7.14
C GLU A 75 3.81 7.90 -8.14
N TYR A 76 4.06 6.66 -7.68
CA TYR A 76 4.00 5.50 -8.56
C TYR A 76 2.58 5.23 -9.08
N SER A 77 1.59 5.21 -8.19
CA SER A 77 0.19 4.97 -8.57
C SER A 77 -0.34 6.07 -9.49
N THR A 78 0.10 7.33 -9.27
CA THR A 78 -0.25 8.46 -10.15
C THR A 78 0.35 8.28 -11.54
N GLN A 79 1.64 7.96 -11.64
CA GLN A 79 2.30 7.70 -12.92
C GLN A 79 1.64 6.53 -13.66
N LEU A 80 1.40 5.42 -12.97
CA LEU A 80 0.75 4.26 -13.56
C LEU A 80 -0.64 4.59 -14.12
N PHE A 81 -1.45 5.32 -13.37
CA PHE A 81 -2.79 5.72 -13.81
C PHE A 81 -2.74 6.57 -15.08
N LEU A 82 -1.85 7.56 -15.12
CA LEU A 82 -1.70 8.45 -16.28
C LEU A 82 -1.15 7.71 -17.49
N ASP A 83 -0.20 6.78 -17.29
CA ASP A 83 0.38 6.00 -18.39
C ASP A 83 -0.62 4.98 -18.95
N ILE A 84 -1.50 4.38 -18.11
CA ILE A 84 -2.62 3.57 -18.60
C ILE A 84 -3.57 4.42 -19.43
N ALA A 85 -3.89 5.64 -18.98
CA ALA A 85 -4.76 6.54 -19.72
C ALA A 85 -4.15 6.99 -21.06
N TYR A 86 -2.83 7.11 -21.14
CA TYR A 86 -2.12 7.51 -22.34
C TYR A 86 -2.00 6.38 -23.38
N ASP A 87 -1.68 5.16 -22.94
CA ASP A 87 -1.53 3.98 -23.81
C ASP A 87 -2.15 2.74 -23.18
N VAL A 88 -3.45 2.60 -23.34
CA VAL A 88 -4.21 1.44 -22.87
C VAL A 88 -3.67 0.14 -23.47
N SER A 89 -3.22 0.16 -24.73
CA SER A 89 -2.80 -1.04 -25.45
C SER A 89 -1.59 -1.73 -24.82
N PHE A 90 -0.66 -0.97 -24.27
CA PHE A 90 0.48 -1.53 -23.53
C PHE A 90 0.03 -2.33 -22.30
N PHE A 91 -1.08 -1.93 -21.68
CA PHE A 91 -1.57 -2.54 -20.46
C PHE A 91 -2.61 -3.64 -20.68
N GLU A 92 -2.94 -4.00 -21.93
CA GLU A 92 -3.76 -5.17 -22.23
C GLU A 92 -3.13 -6.45 -21.64
N GLU A 93 -1.83 -6.59 -21.78
CA GLU A 93 -1.07 -7.65 -21.12
C GLU A 93 -0.83 -7.31 -19.64
N ALA A 94 -1.45 -8.06 -18.72
CA ALA A 94 -1.41 -7.80 -17.28
C ALA A 94 0.02 -7.78 -16.69
N THR A 95 0.94 -8.58 -17.24
CA THR A 95 2.34 -8.63 -16.81
C THR A 95 3.10 -7.34 -17.07
N ASN A 96 2.59 -6.46 -17.94
CA ASN A 96 3.21 -5.20 -18.26
C ASN A 96 3.17 -4.19 -17.11
N VAL A 97 2.30 -4.37 -16.12
CA VAL A 97 2.34 -3.58 -14.88
C VAL A 97 3.68 -3.75 -14.14
N LYS A 98 4.18 -4.99 -14.02
CA LYS A 98 5.50 -5.22 -13.41
C LYS A 98 6.63 -4.63 -14.25
N LYS A 99 6.56 -4.72 -15.56
CA LYS A 99 7.54 -4.08 -16.46
C LYS A 99 7.51 -2.57 -16.33
N HIS A 100 6.32 -1.98 -16.23
CA HIS A 100 6.15 -0.55 -16.00
C HIS A 100 6.77 -0.13 -14.67
N MET A 101 6.49 -0.85 -13.57
CA MET A 101 7.09 -0.58 -12.27
C MET A 101 8.63 -0.64 -12.31
N SER A 102 9.17 -1.67 -12.98
CA SER A 102 10.62 -1.79 -13.16
C SER A 102 11.20 -0.60 -13.92
N ARG A 103 10.55 -0.15 -15.01
CA ARG A 103 10.98 1.05 -15.76
C ARG A 103 10.90 2.31 -14.91
N PHE A 104 9.82 2.49 -14.15
CA PHE A 104 9.67 3.64 -13.26
C PHE A 104 10.82 3.73 -12.26
N TYR A 105 11.11 2.66 -11.53
CA TYR A 105 12.20 2.68 -10.56
C TYR A 105 13.60 2.70 -11.22
N SER A 106 13.77 2.07 -12.39
CA SER A 106 15.02 2.19 -13.15
C SER A 106 15.30 3.60 -13.67
N SER A 107 14.26 4.35 -14.02
CA SER A 107 14.45 5.76 -14.46
C SER A 107 14.94 6.67 -13.34
N ILE A 108 14.62 6.33 -12.08
CA ILE A 108 15.03 7.12 -10.90
C ILE A 108 16.37 6.63 -10.35
N PHE A 109 16.52 5.30 -10.20
CA PHE A 109 17.63 4.68 -9.46
C PHE A 109 18.67 4.01 -10.37
N GLY A 110 18.47 4.05 -11.68
CA GLY A 110 19.31 3.35 -12.67
C GLY A 110 19.00 1.85 -12.75
N GLU A 111 19.43 1.23 -13.84
CA GLU A 111 19.16 -0.20 -14.13
C GLU A 111 19.72 -1.15 -13.05
N THR A 112 20.83 -0.75 -12.42
CA THR A 112 21.48 -1.58 -11.38
C THR A 112 20.59 -1.82 -10.16
N TYR A 113 19.79 -0.85 -9.77
CA TYR A 113 18.97 -0.90 -8.56
C TYR A 113 17.47 -1.00 -8.85
N GLY A 114 17.02 -0.41 -9.96
CA GLY A 114 15.61 -0.19 -10.26
C GLY A 114 14.78 -1.47 -10.25
N LYS A 115 15.30 -2.55 -10.86
CA LYS A 115 14.59 -3.84 -10.87
C LYS A 115 14.42 -4.42 -9.47
N THR A 116 15.47 -4.44 -8.67
CA THR A 116 15.41 -4.97 -7.29
C THR A 116 14.48 -4.12 -6.41
N ILE A 117 14.48 -2.80 -6.61
CA ILE A 117 13.54 -1.89 -5.94
C ILE A 117 12.10 -2.20 -6.38
N ALA A 118 11.86 -2.38 -7.66
CA ALA A 118 10.53 -2.73 -8.17
C ALA A 118 10.01 -4.06 -7.60
N ASP A 119 10.87 -5.08 -7.49
CA ASP A 119 10.51 -6.36 -6.88
C ASP A 119 10.14 -6.18 -5.39
N SER A 120 10.93 -5.41 -4.62
CA SER A 120 10.62 -5.10 -3.21
C SER A 120 9.33 -4.27 -3.07
N LYS A 121 9.06 -3.35 -4.00
CA LYS A 121 7.80 -2.57 -4.01
C LYS A 121 6.61 -3.42 -4.41
N TRP A 122 6.80 -4.42 -5.24
CA TRP A 122 5.74 -5.39 -5.54
C TRP A 122 5.36 -6.20 -4.31
N ASP A 123 6.36 -6.76 -3.58
CA ASP A 123 6.14 -7.44 -2.30
C ASP A 123 5.43 -6.55 -1.28
N TYR A 124 5.79 -5.26 -1.23
CA TYR A 124 5.12 -4.26 -0.42
C TYR A 124 3.62 -4.12 -0.78
N PHE A 125 3.30 -4.00 -2.07
CA PHE A 125 1.92 -3.87 -2.53
C PHE A 125 1.11 -5.14 -2.29
N ASP A 126 1.70 -6.33 -2.46
CA ASP A 126 1.05 -7.60 -2.13
C ASP A 126 0.65 -7.64 -0.65
N LEU A 127 1.55 -7.24 0.26
CA LEU A 127 1.28 -7.17 1.70
C LEU A 127 0.24 -6.10 2.06
N ALA A 128 0.27 -4.95 1.40
CA ALA A 128 -0.72 -3.88 1.59
C ALA A 128 -2.09 -4.30 1.04
N PHE A 129 -2.14 -5.10 -0.02
CA PHE A 129 -3.37 -5.65 -0.58
C PHE A 129 -4.03 -6.67 0.34
N GLU A 130 -3.24 -7.55 1.00
CA GLU A 130 -3.78 -8.46 2.03
C GLU A 130 -4.51 -7.67 3.14
N ARG A 131 -3.91 -6.60 3.63
CA ARG A 131 -4.50 -5.64 4.58
C ARG A 131 -3.73 -4.33 4.54
N LYS A 132 -4.41 -3.21 4.27
CA LYS A 132 -3.78 -1.89 4.30
C LYS A 132 -3.20 -1.59 5.70
N PRO A 133 -2.00 -0.97 5.79
CA PRO A 133 -1.42 -0.61 7.09
C PRO A 133 -2.32 0.27 7.93
N GLU A 134 -3.05 1.19 7.29
CA GLU A 134 -4.00 2.11 7.93
C GLU A 134 -5.18 1.38 8.58
N PHE A 135 -5.48 0.16 8.11
CA PHE A 135 -6.63 -0.62 8.58
C PHE A 135 -6.29 -1.56 9.74
N MET A 136 -5.00 -1.65 10.12
CA MET A 136 -4.60 -2.49 11.25
C MET A 136 -5.20 -1.97 12.55
N GLY A 137 -5.81 -2.86 13.32
CA GLY A 137 -6.41 -2.53 14.62
C GLY A 137 -7.75 -1.78 14.56
N TRP A 138 -8.32 -1.58 13.37
CA TRP A 138 -9.59 -0.87 13.20
C TRP A 138 -10.67 -1.74 12.58
N SER A 139 -11.94 -1.49 12.94
CA SER A 139 -13.07 -2.05 12.20
C SER A 139 -13.30 -1.23 10.93
N GLN A 140 -14.04 -1.81 9.98
CA GLN A 140 -14.44 -1.11 8.76
C GLN A 140 -15.74 -0.31 8.93
N THR A 141 -16.21 -0.11 10.16
CA THR A 141 -17.49 0.54 10.43
C THR A 141 -17.25 1.88 11.11
N GLU A 142 -17.76 2.93 10.54
CA GLU A 142 -17.78 4.28 11.10
C GLU A 142 -18.83 4.44 12.22
N PRO A 143 -18.54 5.29 13.23
CA PRO A 143 -17.25 5.86 13.55
C PRO A 143 -16.32 4.86 14.21
N THR A 144 -15.07 4.76 13.71
CA THR A 144 -14.05 3.87 14.28
C THR A 144 -13.28 4.57 15.40
N THR A 145 -13.93 4.72 16.56
CA THR A 145 -13.34 5.42 17.69
C THR A 145 -12.51 4.54 18.62
N LYS A 146 -12.65 3.23 18.51
CA LYS A 146 -11.94 2.27 19.37
C LYS A 146 -11.16 1.27 18.53
N THR A 147 -9.90 1.05 18.92
CA THR A 147 -9.10 -0.03 18.36
C THR A 147 -9.68 -1.38 18.70
N LYS A 148 -9.53 -2.33 17.81
CA LYS A 148 -9.91 -3.74 17.98
C LYS A 148 -8.69 -4.63 17.74
N LEU A 149 -8.73 -5.84 18.29
CA LEU A 149 -7.79 -6.88 17.91
C LEU A 149 -7.89 -7.12 16.40
N THR A 150 -6.76 -7.43 15.77
CA THR A 150 -6.75 -7.78 14.35
C THR A 150 -7.43 -9.13 14.12
N ALA A 151 -7.74 -9.45 12.88
CA ALA A 151 -8.29 -10.75 12.50
C ALA A 151 -7.22 -11.85 12.40
N TYR A 152 -5.93 -11.50 12.50
CA TYR A 152 -4.84 -12.47 12.40
C TYR A 152 -4.72 -13.34 13.64
N ASN A 153 -4.90 -14.65 13.45
CA ASN A 153 -4.91 -15.60 14.56
C ASN A 153 -3.47 -16.04 14.92
N PRO A 154 -3.05 -15.90 16.20
CA PRO A 154 -1.72 -16.31 16.62
C PRO A 154 -1.57 -17.81 16.91
N PHE A 155 -2.61 -18.62 16.76
CA PHE A 155 -2.60 -20.06 17.07
C PHE A 155 -2.96 -20.96 15.90
N PHE A 156 -3.91 -20.49 15.07
CA PHE A 156 -4.42 -21.28 13.96
C PHE A 156 -3.76 -20.88 12.64
N PHE A 157 -3.92 -21.71 11.64
CA PHE A 157 -3.42 -21.48 10.27
C PHE A 157 -1.90 -21.21 10.21
N GLY A 158 -1.14 -21.92 11.06
CA GLY A 158 0.32 -21.78 11.12
C GLY A 158 0.79 -20.47 11.79
N ASP A 159 0.08 -19.95 12.77
CA ASP A 159 0.32 -18.64 13.40
C ASP A 159 0.32 -17.50 12.34
N GLU A 160 -0.88 -17.15 11.86
CA GLU A 160 -1.05 -16.07 10.86
C GLU A 160 -0.41 -14.76 11.29
N ASN A 161 -0.49 -14.46 12.60
CA ASN A 161 0.11 -13.27 13.18
C ASN A 161 1.64 -13.26 12.96
N GLN A 162 2.32 -14.36 13.32
CA GLN A 162 3.78 -14.47 13.13
C GLN A 162 4.17 -14.56 11.67
N THR A 163 3.39 -15.25 10.86
CA THR A 163 3.61 -15.34 9.41
C THR A 163 3.61 -13.94 8.77
N ARG A 164 2.64 -13.10 9.12
CA ARG A 164 2.58 -11.73 8.62
C ARG A 164 3.74 -10.86 9.11
N ILE A 165 4.11 -10.98 10.38
CA ILE A 165 5.30 -10.29 10.94
C ILE A 165 6.56 -10.70 10.14
N THR A 166 6.71 -12.00 9.86
CA THR A 166 7.87 -12.53 9.12
C THR A 166 7.91 -12.00 7.67
N LYS A 167 6.77 -11.97 6.98
CA LYS A 167 6.68 -11.39 5.63
C LYS A 167 7.15 -9.93 5.61
N TYR A 168 6.67 -9.10 6.54
CA TYR A 168 7.12 -7.71 6.66
C TYR A 168 8.58 -7.58 7.08
N GLN A 169 9.08 -8.48 7.94
CA GLN A 169 10.51 -8.49 8.30
C GLN A 169 11.40 -8.80 7.09
N ASN A 170 10.96 -9.72 6.21
CA ASN A 170 11.68 -10.02 4.97
C ASN A 170 11.71 -8.79 4.05
N LEU A 171 10.59 -8.08 3.90
CA LEU A 171 10.55 -6.83 3.15
C LEU A 171 11.48 -5.77 3.76
N GLU A 172 11.48 -5.59 5.08
CA GLU A 172 12.42 -4.69 5.75
C GLU A 172 13.89 -5.06 5.46
N ASN A 173 14.21 -6.35 5.49
CA ASN A 173 15.56 -6.82 5.20
C ASN A 173 15.98 -6.50 3.76
N GLN A 174 15.06 -6.66 2.80
CA GLN A 174 15.29 -6.31 1.39
C GLN A 174 15.59 -4.80 1.25
N VAL A 175 14.74 -3.94 1.80
CA VAL A 175 14.92 -2.49 1.65
C VAL A 175 16.11 -1.96 2.47
N ASN A 176 16.42 -2.54 3.63
CA ASN A 176 17.62 -2.19 4.38
C ASN A 176 18.91 -2.55 3.63
N ALA A 177 18.94 -3.71 2.98
CA ALA A 177 20.12 -4.17 2.23
C ALA A 177 20.47 -3.28 1.03
N LEU A 178 19.52 -2.49 0.53
CA LEU A 178 19.73 -1.55 -0.57
C LEU A 178 20.12 -0.15 -0.09
N LYS A 179 19.65 0.28 1.08
CA LYS A 179 19.83 1.65 1.61
C LYS A 179 21.27 2.12 1.54
N ASP A 180 22.19 1.30 2.04
CA ASP A 180 23.60 1.67 2.14
C ASP A 180 24.40 1.47 0.83
N LYS A 181 23.78 0.85 -0.17
CA LYS A 181 24.41 0.60 -1.47
C LYS A 181 24.13 1.70 -2.49
N LEU A 182 23.10 2.51 -2.24
CA LEU A 182 22.73 3.57 -3.17
C LEU A 182 23.67 4.77 -3.10
N PRO A 183 23.98 5.42 -4.23
CA PRO A 183 24.67 6.68 -4.24
C PRO A 183 24.01 7.73 -3.36
N LYS A 184 24.80 8.60 -2.74
CA LYS A 184 24.30 9.58 -1.77
C LYS A 184 23.19 10.48 -2.34
N ASN A 185 23.31 10.88 -3.59
CA ASN A 185 22.30 11.72 -4.28
C ASN A 185 20.96 11.02 -4.55
N LEU A 186 20.86 9.72 -4.36
CA LEU A 186 19.63 8.94 -4.53
C LEU A 186 19.02 8.50 -3.19
N GLN A 187 19.70 8.73 -2.07
CA GLN A 187 19.26 8.22 -0.75
C GLN A 187 17.96 8.88 -0.29
N ASP A 188 17.76 10.18 -0.54
CA ASP A 188 16.53 10.88 -0.13
C ASP A 188 15.33 10.37 -0.93
N ALA A 189 15.46 10.23 -2.25
CA ALA A 189 14.44 9.64 -3.10
C ALA A 189 14.14 8.18 -2.71
N TYR A 190 15.18 7.41 -2.38
CA TYR A 190 15.00 6.03 -1.89
C TYR A 190 14.28 5.98 -0.55
N PHE A 191 14.65 6.87 0.37
CA PHE A 191 13.97 6.96 1.67
C PHE A 191 12.48 7.25 1.48
N GLN A 192 12.13 8.23 0.67
CA GLN A 192 10.73 8.63 0.45
C GLN A 192 9.93 7.57 -0.29
N LEU A 193 10.43 7.09 -1.43
CA LEU A 193 9.63 6.24 -2.33
C LEU A 193 9.59 4.77 -1.93
N VAL A 194 10.60 4.30 -1.18
CA VAL A 194 10.81 2.87 -0.96
C VAL A 194 10.93 2.53 0.52
N TYR A 195 11.90 3.12 1.19
CA TYR A 195 12.24 2.75 2.57
C TYR A 195 11.13 3.11 3.56
N TYR A 196 10.70 4.37 3.57
CA TYR A 196 9.69 4.84 4.50
C TYR A 196 8.36 4.07 4.38
N PRO A 197 7.73 3.93 3.20
CA PRO A 197 6.48 3.19 3.09
C PRO A 197 6.61 1.73 3.54
N ALA A 198 7.70 1.03 3.17
CA ALA A 198 7.93 -0.36 3.58
C ALA A 198 8.15 -0.49 5.08
N LYS A 199 9.03 0.33 5.66
CA LYS A 199 9.37 0.32 7.08
C LYS A 199 8.20 0.74 7.95
N ALA A 200 7.52 1.84 7.60
CA ALA A 200 6.37 2.35 8.33
C ALA A 200 5.20 1.34 8.34
N SER A 201 4.92 0.70 7.20
CA SER A 201 3.90 -0.34 7.10
C SER A 201 4.25 -1.57 7.94
N SER A 202 5.50 -2.00 7.93
CA SER A 202 5.96 -3.09 8.78
C SER A 202 5.80 -2.77 10.26
N LEU A 203 6.21 -1.59 10.68
CA LEU A 203 6.08 -1.14 12.07
C LEU A 203 4.62 -1.03 12.50
N MET A 204 3.73 -0.55 11.64
CA MET A 204 2.29 -0.50 11.91
C MET A 204 1.72 -1.90 12.11
N ASN A 205 2.11 -2.85 11.28
CA ASN A 205 1.72 -4.25 11.47
C ASN A 205 2.27 -4.83 12.77
N LYS A 206 3.58 -4.65 13.04
CA LYS A 206 4.21 -5.11 14.29
C LYS A 206 3.54 -4.53 15.53
N LYS A 207 3.21 -3.22 15.52
CA LYS A 207 2.49 -2.57 16.62
C LYS A 207 1.22 -3.32 16.98
N PHE A 208 0.34 -3.55 16.02
CA PHE A 208 -0.95 -4.19 16.29
C PHE A 208 -0.85 -5.69 16.53
N LEU A 209 -0.02 -6.40 15.78
CA LEU A 209 0.14 -7.85 15.92
C LEU A 209 0.84 -8.22 17.24
N TYR A 210 1.77 -7.42 17.71
CA TYR A 210 2.36 -7.62 19.06
C TYR A 210 1.37 -7.24 20.17
N ALA A 211 0.55 -6.19 19.97
CA ALA A 211 -0.53 -5.86 20.91
C ALA A 211 -1.55 -6.99 21.03
N ASP A 212 -1.90 -7.65 19.92
CA ASP A 212 -2.78 -8.83 19.93
C ASP A 212 -2.18 -9.97 20.75
N LYS A 213 -0.90 -10.30 20.53
CA LYS A 213 -0.17 -11.31 21.32
C LYS A 213 -0.09 -10.93 22.80
N ALA A 214 0.23 -9.66 23.10
CA ALA A 214 0.28 -9.17 24.48
C ALA A 214 -1.08 -9.33 25.20
N ASN A 215 -2.16 -8.93 24.55
CA ASN A 215 -3.52 -9.05 25.10
C ASN A 215 -3.89 -10.53 25.37
N LEU A 216 -3.63 -11.39 24.41
CA LEU A 216 -3.93 -12.82 24.51
C LEU A 216 -3.12 -13.49 25.62
N TYR A 217 -1.80 -13.24 25.65
CA TYR A 217 -0.92 -13.81 26.68
C TYR A 217 -1.21 -13.25 28.07
N GLY A 218 -1.65 -11.98 28.16
CA GLY A 218 -2.13 -11.39 29.39
C GLY A 218 -3.36 -12.11 29.94
N LYS A 219 -4.35 -12.40 29.08
CA LYS A 219 -5.53 -13.20 29.45
C LYS A 219 -5.15 -14.61 29.92
N GLN A 220 -4.08 -15.18 29.38
CA GLN A 220 -3.54 -16.48 29.78
C GLN A 220 -2.59 -16.40 30.98
N ARG A 221 -2.35 -15.20 31.53
CA ARG A 221 -1.40 -14.93 32.64
C ARG A 221 0.04 -15.37 32.33
N ARG A 222 0.45 -15.27 31.07
CA ARG A 222 1.82 -15.60 30.62
C ARG A 222 2.75 -14.41 30.82
N LEU A 223 3.98 -14.68 31.29
CA LEU A 223 5.00 -13.65 31.50
C LEU A 223 5.39 -12.91 30.21
N GLN A 224 5.35 -13.59 29.07
CA GLN A 224 5.64 -13.03 27.76
C GLN A 224 4.68 -11.90 27.34
N ALA A 225 3.53 -11.74 28.02
CA ALA A 225 2.61 -10.64 27.74
C ALA A 225 3.31 -9.27 27.78
N LYS A 226 4.18 -9.07 28.80
CA LYS A 226 4.96 -7.82 28.92
C LYS A 226 5.93 -7.64 27.77
N GLU A 227 6.65 -8.67 27.37
CA GLU A 227 7.59 -8.62 26.25
C GLU A 227 6.91 -8.17 24.94
N TYR A 228 5.73 -8.72 24.65
CA TYR A 228 4.98 -8.32 23.46
C TYR A 228 4.37 -6.91 23.55
N ALA A 229 3.98 -6.47 24.74
CA ALA A 229 3.57 -5.10 24.96
C ALA A 229 4.73 -4.12 24.68
N ASP A 230 5.90 -4.40 25.24
CA ASP A 230 7.11 -3.60 25.01
C ASP A 230 7.51 -3.57 23.52
N LYS A 231 7.40 -4.70 22.80
CA LYS A 231 7.61 -4.76 21.34
C LYS A 231 6.60 -3.90 20.55
N SER A 232 5.34 -3.87 20.97
CA SER A 232 4.30 -3.03 20.38
C SER A 232 4.62 -1.54 20.57
N ASP A 233 4.98 -1.15 21.79
CA ASP A 233 5.33 0.23 22.12
C ASP A 233 6.60 0.70 21.38
N ASN A 234 7.61 -0.17 21.28
CA ASN A 234 8.81 0.11 20.51
C ASN A 234 8.50 0.35 19.03
N ALA A 235 7.66 -0.50 18.42
CA ALA A 235 7.24 -0.30 17.03
C ALA A 235 6.51 1.04 16.84
N PHE A 236 5.64 1.41 17.76
CA PHE A 236 4.95 2.72 17.73
C PHE A 236 5.91 3.90 17.86
N ASN A 237 6.89 3.81 18.76
CA ASN A 237 7.89 4.87 18.94
C ASN A 237 8.81 4.98 17.71
N GLU A 238 9.17 3.87 17.09
CA GLU A 238 9.96 3.87 15.87
C GLU A 238 9.19 4.50 14.68
N ILE A 239 7.87 4.26 14.55
CA ILE A 239 7.03 4.97 13.56
C ILE A 239 7.15 6.49 13.74
N LYS A 240 7.02 6.98 14.97
CA LYS A 240 7.14 8.43 15.24
C LYS A 240 8.51 8.97 14.84
N THR A 241 9.57 8.22 15.09
CA THR A 241 10.93 8.60 14.76
C THR A 241 11.15 8.70 13.26
N ILE A 242 10.77 7.66 12.49
CA ILE A 242 10.96 7.67 11.03
C ILE A 242 10.02 8.65 10.33
N THR A 243 8.83 8.91 10.90
CA THR A 243 7.92 9.92 10.35
C THR A 243 8.47 11.33 10.56
N LYS A 244 9.13 11.59 11.71
CA LYS A 244 9.83 12.85 11.93
C LYS A 244 10.97 13.03 10.92
N GLU A 245 11.75 11.97 10.67
CA GLU A 245 12.81 11.96 9.65
C GLU A 245 12.22 12.25 8.26
N TYR A 246 11.13 11.58 7.88
CA TYR A 246 10.44 11.82 6.63
C TYR A 246 10.04 13.29 6.45
N ASN A 247 9.43 13.90 7.46
CA ASN A 247 9.00 15.31 7.42
C ASN A 247 10.17 16.31 7.37
N GLN A 248 11.41 15.87 7.61
CA GLN A 248 12.61 16.71 7.51
C GLN A 248 13.27 16.62 6.12
N ILE A 249 13.10 15.50 5.42
CA ILE A 249 13.70 15.22 4.11
C ILE A 249 12.73 15.59 2.98
N ALA A 250 11.45 15.34 3.17
CA ALA A 250 10.39 15.49 2.14
C ALA A 250 9.89 16.99 2.00
#